data_0fba7ae92a4c98e4c98e050b91df379d
#
_entry.id   0fba7ae92a4c98e4c98e050b91df379d
#
_cell.length_a   1.000
_cell.length_b   1.000
_cell.length_c   1.000
_cell.angle_alpha   90.00
_cell.angle_beta   90.00
_cell.angle_gamma   90.00
#
_symmetry.space_group_name_H-M   'P 1'
#
loop_
_entity.id
_entity.type
_entity.pdbx_description
1 polymer ?
#
loop_
_entity_poly.entity_id
_entity_poly.type
_entity_poly.pdbx_seq_one_letter_code
_entity_poly.pdbx_strand_id
1 'polypeptide(L)'
;GFYAAYHGAEGLKKIATRLLKYRQTLLTALKWCGRKVDDCEGFDTVRFECDELSYQFLEEKFNVRYDNGWVTLSIDEITTVYELHEILKTQINFKAHSNTILNVVDACEKYVWKQTPLRTGEWLQQEVFKKYQSETNMMRYIHELVSKDFSLVNGMIPLGSCTMKLNAAAELMPVSWSEFSNMHPFVPDDQTLGYQKIIFDLTEWLCDITGFADISLQPNAGSQGEYAGLLAIQKYHQSRGDYNRNVCLIPTSAHGTNPASAVMAGMKIVPIKCDDDGNIDLKDLEK
;
A
#
# COMPACT_ATOMS: atom_id res chain seq x y z
N GLY A 1 -3.92 -11.16 -6.98
CA GLY A 1 -4.19 -12.54 -7.44
C GLY A 1 -4.52 -13.46 -6.28
N PHE A 2 -3.60 -13.74 -5.37
CA PHE A 2 -3.78 -14.72 -4.27
C PHE A 2 -4.94 -14.43 -3.34
N TYR A 3 -5.18 -13.17 -2.97
CA TYR A 3 -6.33 -12.78 -2.18
C TYR A 3 -7.66 -13.21 -2.84
N ALA A 4 -7.82 -12.91 -4.14
CA ALA A 4 -9.01 -13.32 -4.89
C ALA A 4 -9.11 -14.85 -5.05
N ALA A 5 -7.98 -15.57 -5.22
CA ALA A 5 -7.97 -17.03 -5.31
C ALA A 5 -8.35 -17.69 -3.98
N TYR A 6 -7.91 -17.12 -2.86
CA TYR A 6 -8.21 -17.64 -1.52
C TYR A 6 -9.68 -17.43 -1.14
N HIS A 7 -10.21 -16.23 -1.33
CA HIS A 7 -11.58 -15.91 -0.93
C HIS A 7 -12.63 -16.34 -1.97
N GLY A 8 -12.28 -16.37 -3.24
CA GLY A 8 -13.22 -16.59 -4.32
C GLY A 8 -14.34 -15.54 -4.39
N ALA A 9 -15.29 -15.73 -5.26
CA ALA A 9 -16.41 -14.80 -5.44
C ALA A 9 -17.28 -14.68 -4.16
N GLU A 10 -17.60 -15.80 -3.54
CA GLU A 10 -18.45 -15.85 -2.36
C GLU A 10 -17.76 -15.28 -1.11
N GLY A 11 -16.46 -15.53 -0.92
CA GLY A 11 -15.70 -14.95 0.19
C GLY A 11 -15.62 -13.44 0.11
N LEU A 12 -15.29 -12.91 -1.08
CA LEU A 12 -15.24 -11.45 -1.30
C LEU A 12 -16.61 -10.81 -1.12
N LYS A 13 -17.70 -11.46 -1.55
CA LYS A 13 -19.07 -11.00 -1.33
C LYS A 13 -19.42 -10.95 0.16
N LYS A 14 -19.02 -11.96 0.94
CA LYS A 14 -19.22 -11.98 2.40
C LYS A 14 -18.47 -10.83 3.08
N ILE A 15 -17.19 -10.59 2.70
CA ILE A 15 -16.40 -9.47 3.22
C ILE A 15 -17.12 -8.15 2.91
N ALA A 16 -17.42 -7.87 1.65
CA ALA A 16 -18.10 -6.65 1.24
C ALA A 16 -19.43 -6.44 1.97
N THR A 17 -20.25 -7.49 2.08
CA THR A 17 -21.53 -7.42 2.80
C THR A 17 -21.33 -7.08 4.28
N ARG A 18 -20.32 -7.62 4.93
CA ARG A 18 -19.99 -7.31 6.33
C ARG A 18 -19.60 -5.84 6.50
N LEU A 19 -18.73 -5.30 5.63
CA LEU A 19 -18.33 -3.89 5.68
C LEU A 19 -19.54 -2.97 5.50
N LEU A 20 -20.41 -3.27 4.57
CA LEU A 20 -21.65 -2.52 4.35
C LEU A 20 -22.57 -2.55 5.57
N LYS A 21 -22.71 -3.70 6.22
CA LYS A 21 -23.48 -3.84 7.47
C LYS A 21 -22.85 -2.99 8.58
N TYR A 22 -21.55 -3.02 8.76
CA TYR A 22 -20.85 -2.24 9.79
C TYR A 22 -21.00 -0.75 9.56
N ARG A 23 -20.83 -0.30 8.31
CA ARG A 23 -21.08 1.09 7.93
C ARG A 23 -22.51 1.51 8.27
N GLN A 24 -23.52 0.72 7.89
CA GLN A 24 -24.91 1.03 8.16
C GLN A 24 -25.23 1.04 9.65
N THR A 25 -24.61 0.14 10.42
CA THR A 25 -24.71 0.08 11.87
C THR A 25 -24.21 1.37 12.49
N LEU A 26 -23.02 1.85 12.10
CA LEU A 26 -22.47 3.12 12.60
C LEU A 26 -23.37 4.30 12.23
N LEU A 27 -23.78 4.43 10.97
CA LEU A 27 -24.65 5.53 10.53
C LEU A 27 -25.96 5.56 11.31
N THR A 28 -26.57 4.41 11.54
CA THR A 28 -27.84 4.31 12.28
C THR A 28 -27.65 4.66 13.75
N ALA A 29 -26.61 4.15 14.38
CA ALA A 29 -26.31 4.42 15.78
C ALA A 29 -25.92 5.90 16.01
N LEU A 30 -25.13 6.50 15.12
CA LEU A 30 -24.78 7.92 15.18
C LEU A 30 -26.01 8.82 15.06
N LYS A 31 -26.96 8.49 14.17
CA LYS A 31 -28.26 9.20 14.09
C LYS A 31 -29.05 9.08 15.40
N TRP A 32 -29.05 7.92 16.04
CA TRP A 32 -29.70 7.76 17.35
C TRP A 32 -29.02 8.54 18.46
N CYS A 33 -27.69 8.75 18.36
CA CYS A 33 -26.97 9.66 19.24
C CYS A 33 -27.24 11.16 18.95
N GLY A 34 -28.09 11.46 17.97
CA GLY A 34 -28.40 12.83 17.56
C GLY A 34 -27.33 13.48 16.68
N ARG A 35 -26.40 12.68 16.13
CA ARG A 35 -25.38 13.19 15.21
C ARG A 35 -25.95 13.35 13.80
N LYS A 36 -25.60 14.45 13.17
CA LYS A 36 -25.84 14.61 11.74
C LYS A 36 -24.80 13.74 11.01
N VAL A 37 -25.29 12.91 10.09
CA VAL A 37 -24.42 12.04 9.28
C VAL A 37 -24.53 12.44 7.82
N ASP A 38 -23.43 12.24 7.09
CA ASP A 38 -23.46 12.35 5.64
C ASP A 38 -24.06 11.07 5.07
N ASP A 39 -25.27 11.19 4.53
CA ASP A 39 -26.03 10.09 3.95
C ASP A 39 -25.59 9.76 2.51
N CYS A 40 -24.49 10.34 2.03
CA CYS A 40 -23.92 9.96 0.74
C CYS A 40 -23.74 8.46 0.66
N GLU A 41 -24.09 7.88 -0.47
CA GLU A 41 -23.85 6.48 -0.74
C GLU A 41 -22.35 6.22 -0.72
N GLY A 42 -21.93 5.25 0.08
CA GLY A 42 -20.53 4.86 0.23
C GLY A 42 -20.42 3.40 0.58
N PHE A 43 -19.26 2.82 0.34
CA PHE A 43 -19.01 1.40 0.59
C PHE A 43 -18.59 1.15 2.06
N ASP A 44 -17.56 1.85 2.51
CA ASP A 44 -16.86 1.63 3.77
C ASP A 44 -16.70 2.90 4.61
N THR A 45 -16.87 4.06 4.01
CA THR A 45 -16.59 5.34 4.64
C THR A 45 -17.83 5.88 5.36
N VAL A 46 -17.63 6.35 6.58
CA VAL A 46 -18.63 7.02 7.42
C VAL A 46 -18.15 8.44 7.69
N ARG A 47 -19.05 9.42 7.50
CA ARG A 47 -18.83 10.81 7.82
C ARG A 47 -19.94 11.36 8.67
N PHE A 48 -19.61 12.02 9.78
CA PHE A 48 -20.58 12.58 10.71
C PHE A 48 -20.08 13.85 11.40
N GLU A 49 -21.01 14.71 11.81
CA GLU A 49 -20.72 15.90 12.57
C GLU A 49 -20.32 15.54 14.01
N CYS A 50 -19.21 16.09 14.48
CA CYS A 50 -18.62 15.77 15.77
C CYS A 50 -18.16 17.06 16.46
N ASP A 51 -18.58 17.24 17.70
CA ASP A 51 -18.06 18.33 18.53
C ASP A 51 -16.62 18.04 18.98
N GLU A 52 -15.89 19.09 19.33
CA GLU A 52 -14.47 19.02 19.70
C GLU A 52 -14.21 18.04 20.84
N LEU A 53 -15.05 18.01 21.85
CA LEU A 53 -14.87 17.13 23.02
C LEU A 53 -15.05 15.66 22.63
N SER A 54 -16.07 15.34 21.86
CA SER A 54 -16.28 13.97 21.35
C SER A 54 -15.17 13.55 20.40
N TYR A 55 -14.61 14.48 19.63
CA TYR A 55 -13.46 14.21 18.76
C TYR A 55 -12.20 13.87 19.60
N GLN A 56 -11.89 14.65 20.64
CA GLN A 56 -10.75 14.37 21.51
C GLN A 56 -10.82 12.95 22.14
N PHE A 57 -11.98 12.52 22.61
CA PHE A 57 -12.15 11.14 23.09
C PHE A 57 -11.99 10.08 21.99
N LEU A 58 -12.34 10.40 20.76
CA LEU A 58 -12.18 9.50 19.62
C LEU A 58 -10.71 9.39 19.20
N GLU A 59 -10.01 10.53 19.11
CA GLU A 59 -8.60 10.64 18.73
C GLU A 59 -7.66 9.90 19.68
N GLU A 60 -7.99 9.85 20.98
CA GLU A 60 -7.23 9.06 21.97
C GLU A 60 -7.12 7.57 21.62
N LYS A 61 -8.06 7.05 20.79
CA LYS A 61 -8.17 5.61 20.48
C LYS A 61 -8.01 5.28 19.01
N PHE A 62 -8.38 6.19 18.12
CA PHE A 62 -8.49 5.94 16.68
C PHE A 62 -7.93 7.10 15.88
N ASN A 63 -7.12 6.79 14.89
CA ASN A 63 -6.72 7.76 13.88
C ASN A 63 -7.87 7.99 12.90
N VAL A 64 -8.50 9.14 13.00
CA VAL A 64 -9.61 9.55 12.13
C VAL A 64 -9.33 10.92 11.52
N ARG A 65 -9.89 11.18 10.36
CA ARG A 65 -9.81 12.52 9.76
C ARG A 65 -10.84 13.44 10.40
N TYR A 66 -10.39 14.57 10.93
CA TYR A 66 -11.25 15.65 11.41
C TYR A 66 -11.08 16.90 10.55
N ASP A 67 -12.19 17.46 10.07
CA ASP A 67 -12.18 18.65 9.24
C ASP A 67 -13.48 19.44 9.42
N ASN A 68 -13.37 20.70 9.88
CA ASN A 68 -14.48 21.63 10.03
C ASN A 68 -15.69 21.09 10.80
N GLY A 69 -15.45 20.40 11.93
CA GLY A 69 -16.52 19.83 12.75
C GLY A 69 -17.05 18.49 12.25
N TRP A 70 -16.39 17.87 11.29
CA TRP A 70 -16.75 16.57 10.73
C TRP A 70 -15.66 15.54 10.93
N VAL A 71 -16.03 14.39 11.41
CA VAL A 71 -15.17 13.19 11.44
C VAL A 71 -15.45 12.33 10.21
N THR A 72 -14.39 11.85 9.59
CA THR A 72 -14.46 10.85 8.53
C THR A 72 -13.60 9.65 8.94
N LEU A 73 -14.17 8.46 8.88
CA LEU A 73 -13.48 7.20 9.14
C LEU A 73 -13.86 6.15 8.09
N SER A 74 -12.98 5.19 7.88
CA SER A 74 -13.21 4.05 6.99
C SER A 74 -13.19 2.75 7.77
N ILE A 75 -14.04 1.83 7.36
CA ILE A 75 -14.19 0.49 7.93
C ILE A 75 -13.51 -0.49 6.98
N ASP A 76 -12.73 -1.39 7.50
CA ASP A 76 -12.04 -2.41 6.74
C ASP A 76 -12.40 -3.83 7.17
N GLU A 77 -11.79 -4.82 6.55
CA GLU A 77 -12.09 -6.23 6.78
C GLU A 77 -11.59 -6.77 8.12
N ILE A 78 -10.71 -6.05 8.80
CA ILE A 78 -10.26 -6.40 10.16
C ILE A 78 -11.03 -5.66 11.24
N THR A 79 -11.83 -4.66 10.89
CA THR A 79 -12.69 -3.93 11.81
C THR A 79 -13.65 -4.89 12.54
N THR A 80 -13.72 -4.75 13.86
CA THR A 80 -14.50 -5.58 14.76
C THR A 80 -15.74 -4.86 15.29
N VAL A 81 -16.73 -5.62 15.75
CA VAL A 81 -17.90 -5.07 16.46
C VAL A 81 -17.48 -4.32 17.73
N TYR A 82 -16.40 -4.76 18.38
CA TYR A 82 -15.86 -4.10 19.56
C TYR A 82 -15.36 -2.68 19.22
N GLU A 83 -14.64 -2.51 18.12
CA GLU A 83 -14.18 -1.20 17.68
C GLU A 83 -15.33 -0.27 17.31
N LEU A 84 -16.38 -0.78 16.64
CA LEU A 84 -17.60 -0.01 16.41
C LEU A 84 -18.23 0.48 17.71
N HIS A 85 -18.22 -0.38 18.73
CA HIS A 85 -18.72 -0.02 20.07
C HIS A 85 -17.85 1.05 20.73
N GLU A 86 -16.53 0.93 20.67
CA GLU A 86 -15.61 1.92 21.24
C GLU A 86 -15.75 3.27 20.53
N ILE A 87 -15.90 3.29 19.20
CA ILE A 87 -16.19 4.53 18.45
C ILE A 87 -17.47 5.19 18.95
N LEU A 88 -18.55 4.42 19.13
CA LEU A 88 -19.83 4.96 19.59
C LEU A 88 -19.79 5.45 21.04
N LYS A 89 -18.99 4.82 21.91
CA LYS A 89 -18.81 5.27 23.31
C LYS A 89 -18.18 6.66 23.41
N THR A 90 -17.40 7.08 22.45
CA THR A 90 -16.82 8.43 22.43
C THR A 90 -17.86 9.52 22.17
N GLN A 91 -19.06 9.15 21.74
CA GLN A 91 -20.14 10.10 21.48
C GLN A 91 -20.90 10.42 22.79
N ILE A 92 -20.92 11.70 23.22
CA ILE A 92 -21.37 12.17 24.54
C ILE A 92 -22.78 11.67 24.89
N ASN A 93 -23.65 11.50 23.91
CA ASN A 93 -25.05 11.09 24.13
C ASN A 93 -25.26 9.57 23.98
N PHE A 94 -24.18 8.81 23.92
CA PHE A 94 -24.28 7.36 23.76
C PHE A 94 -24.64 6.68 25.09
N LYS A 95 -25.92 6.47 25.33
CA LYS A 95 -26.46 5.72 26.50
C LYS A 95 -26.71 4.25 26.13
N ALA A 96 -25.78 3.59 25.47
CA ALA A 96 -26.04 2.23 25.07
C ALA A 96 -25.54 1.22 26.09
N HIS A 97 -26.42 0.30 26.47
CA HIS A 97 -26.06 -1.00 27.00
C HIS A 97 -25.41 -1.82 25.87
N SER A 98 -24.44 -2.67 26.19
CA SER A 98 -23.73 -3.52 25.22
C SER A 98 -24.64 -4.31 24.27
N ASN A 99 -25.84 -4.65 24.70
CA ASN A 99 -26.86 -5.30 23.88
C ASN A 99 -27.47 -4.42 22.78
N THR A 100 -27.34 -3.12 22.87
CA THR A 100 -27.94 -2.18 21.89
C THR A 100 -27.21 -2.27 20.55
N ILE A 101 -25.89 -2.44 20.55
CA ILE A 101 -25.13 -2.54 19.29
C ILE A 101 -25.38 -3.87 18.60
N LEU A 102 -25.42 -4.97 19.33
CA LEU A 102 -25.80 -6.26 18.76
C LEU A 102 -27.20 -6.19 18.15
N ASN A 103 -28.15 -5.54 18.82
CA ASN A 103 -29.49 -5.31 18.29
C ASN A 103 -29.49 -4.41 17.05
N VAL A 104 -28.58 -3.44 16.96
CA VAL A 104 -28.43 -2.59 15.76
C VAL A 104 -27.79 -3.38 14.63
N VAL A 105 -26.78 -4.21 14.92
CA VAL A 105 -26.16 -5.11 13.92
C VAL A 105 -27.23 -6.05 13.35
N ASP A 106 -28.04 -6.68 14.21
CA ASP A 106 -29.12 -7.59 13.80
C ASP A 106 -30.23 -6.85 13.03
N ALA A 107 -30.57 -5.61 13.44
CA ALA A 107 -31.53 -4.77 12.71
C ALA A 107 -31.03 -4.37 11.32
N CYS A 108 -29.71 -4.13 11.17
CA CYS A 108 -29.09 -3.85 9.89
C CYS A 108 -28.95 -5.09 9.00
N GLU A 109 -29.16 -6.29 9.51
CA GLU A 109 -29.21 -7.51 8.68
C GLU A 109 -30.30 -7.47 7.61
N LYS A 110 -31.37 -6.71 7.85
CA LYS A 110 -32.50 -6.53 6.93
C LYS A 110 -32.34 -5.34 5.99
N TYR A 111 -31.20 -4.65 6.05
CA TYR A 111 -30.98 -3.49 5.18
C TYR A 111 -30.78 -3.94 3.72
N VAL A 112 -31.71 -3.53 2.88
CA VAL A 112 -31.63 -3.74 1.43
C VAL A 112 -31.12 -2.46 0.80
N TRP A 113 -30.02 -2.54 0.07
CA TRP A 113 -29.48 -1.44 -0.73
C TRP A 113 -30.54 -0.96 -1.73
N LYS A 114 -31.00 0.27 -1.57
CA LYS A 114 -32.08 0.80 -2.42
C LYS A 114 -31.57 1.41 -3.72
N GLN A 115 -30.31 1.79 -3.84
CA GLN A 115 -29.84 2.65 -4.92
C GLN A 115 -28.50 2.23 -5.55
N THR A 116 -27.71 1.36 -4.96
CA THR A 116 -26.42 0.97 -5.53
C THR A 116 -26.62 -0.16 -6.56
N PRO A 117 -26.08 -0.05 -7.77
CA PRO A 117 -26.15 -1.12 -8.75
C PRO A 117 -25.35 -2.32 -8.23
N LEU A 118 -26.04 -3.32 -7.71
CA LEU A 118 -25.43 -4.58 -7.32
C LEU A 118 -25.00 -5.34 -8.57
N ARG A 119 -23.84 -5.98 -8.49
CA ARG A 119 -23.40 -6.89 -9.55
C ARG A 119 -24.39 -8.06 -9.65
N THR A 120 -25.00 -8.22 -10.83
CA THR A 120 -25.99 -9.28 -11.10
C THR A 120 -25.39 -10.46 -11.85
N GLY A 121 -24.23 -10.29 -12.50
CA GLY A 121 -23.57 -11.35 -13.26
C GLY A 121 -22.63 -12.20 -12.41
N GLU A 122 -22.34 -13.39 -12.87
CA GLU A 122 -21.28 -14.24 -12.31
C GLU A 122 -19.91 -13.65 -12.60
N TRP A 123 -18.97 -13.84 -11.67
CA TRP A 123 -17.60 -13.33 -11.72
C TRP A 123 -16.64 -14.29 -11.04
N LEU A 124 -15.34 -14.20 -11.35
CA LEU A 124 -14.31 -15.12 -10.86
C LEU A 124 -14.66 -16.60 -11.09
N GLN A 125 -15.12 -16.89 -12.32
CA GLN A 125 -15.60 -18.22 -12.68
C GLN A 125 -14.47 -19.22 -12.99
N GLN A 126 -13.24 -18.76 -13.18
CA GLN A 126 -12.08 -19.61 -13.44
C GLN A 126 -11.81 -20.53 -12.23
N GLU A 127 -11.33 -21.73 -12.49
CA GLU A 127 -11.09 -22.74 -11.44
C GLU A 127 -10.16 -22.27 -10.32
N VAL A 128 -9.18 -21.42 -10.63
CA VAL A 128 -8.24 -20.87 -9.65
C VAL A 128 -8.94 -20.16 -8.51
N PHE A 129 -10.08 -19.51 -8.76
CA PHE A 129 -10.86 -18.82 -7.75
C PHE A 129 -11.85 -19.70 -6.97
N LYS A 130 -11.92 -20.98 -7.32
CA LYS A 130 -12.81 -21.97 -6.69
C LYS A 130 -12.05 -23.05 -5.89
N LYS A 131 -10.80 -23.32 -6.29
CA LYS A 131 -10.04 -24.50 -5.84
C LYS A 131 -9.18 -24.25 -4.60
N TYR A 132 -8.64 -23.04 -4.43
CA TYR A 132 -7.58 -22.78 -3.45
C TYR A 132 -8.06 -21.95 -2.24
N GLN A 133 -9.24 -22.27 -1.73
CA GLN A 133 -9.93 -21.57 -0.64
C GLN A 133 -9.62 -22.12 0.75
N SER A 134 -8.52 -22.83 0.91
CA SER A 134 -8.00 -23.26 2.22
C SER A 134 -6.50 -23.04 2.26
N GLU A 135 -5.99 -22.85 3.46
CA GLU A 135 -4.57 -22.60 3.72
C GLU A 135 -3.68 -23.67 3.06
N THR A 136 -3.99 -24.95 3.29
CA THR A 136 -3.24 -26.08 2.71
C THR A 136 -3.28 -26.06 1.17
N ASN A 137 -4.45 -25.82 0.58
CA ASN A 137 -4.57 -25.80 -0.88
C ASN A 137 -3.85 -24.60 -1.48
N MET A 138 -3.91 -23.44 -0.83
CA MET A 138 -3.18 -22.25 -1.26
C MET A 138 -1.67 -22.47 -1.19
N MET A 139 -1.15 -23.06 -0.12
CA MET A 139 0.28 -23.38 -0.01
C MET A 139 0.73 -24.36 -1.10
N ARG A 140 -0.06 -25.40 -1.38
CA ARG A 140 0.23 -26.33 -2.48
C ARG A 140 0.21 -25.63 -3.83
N TYR A 141 -0.71 -24.73 -4.06
CA TYR A 141 -0.79 -23.94 -5.29
C TYR A 141 0.42 -23.02 -5.47
N ILE A 142 0.84 -22.33 -4.41
CA ILE A 142 2.05 -21.51 -4.44
C ILE A 142 3.27 -22.37 -4.80
N HIS A 143 3.39 -23.55 -4.18
CA HIS A 143 4.49 -24.48 -4.45
C HIS A 143 4.46 -25.04 -5.88
N GLU A 144 3.27 -25.35 -6.40
CA GLU A 144 3.08 -25.75 -7.81
C GLU A 144 3.56 -24.63 -8.76
N LEU A 145 3.23 -23.37 -8.48
CA LEU A 145 3.67 -22.23 -9.31
C LEU A 145 5.19 -22.05 -9.24
N VAL A 146 5.78 -22.15 -8.05
CA VAL A 146 7.23 -22.07 -7.84
C VAL A 146 7.95 -23.19 -8.61
N SER A 147 7.39 -24.39 -8.66
CA SER A 147 7.99 -25.53 -9.37
C SER A 147 7.99 -25.40 -10.88
N LYS A 148 7.18 -24.50 -11.44
CA LYS A 148 7.11 -24.21 -12.89
C LYS A 148 8.15 -23.20 -13.36
N ASP A 149 8.82 -22.54 -12.45
CA ASP A 149 9.85 -21.56 -12.75
C ASP A 149 11.16 -21.95 -12.06
N PHE A 150 12.22 -21.27 -12.46
CA PHE A 150 13.54 -21.52 -11.89
C PHE A 150 13.63 -20.89 -10.49
N SER A 151 13.93 -21.71 -9.49
CA SER A 151 14.07 -21.26 -8.11
C SER A 151 15.51 -21.37 -7.63
N LEU A 152 16.02 -20.33 -6.96
CA LEU A 152 17.34 -20.34 -6.33
C LEU A 152 17.49 -21.41 -5.24
N VAL A 153 16.39 -21.96 -4.72
CA VAL A 153 16.39 -23.09 -3.79
C VAL A 153 16.75 -24.39 -4.49
N ASN A 154 16.46 -24.51 -5.79
CA ASN A 154 16.63 -25.70 -6.59
C ASN A 154 17.86 -25.66 -7.53
N GLY A 155 18.44 -24.47 -7.74
CA GLY A 155 19.57 -24.32 -8.66
C GLY A 155 20.09 -22.90 -8.74
N MET A 156 21.15 -22.69 -9.55
CA MET A 156 21.77 -21.40 -9.78
C MET A 156 21.19 -20.73 -11.03
N ILE A 157 20.81 -19.47 -10.91
CA ILE A 157 20.36 -18.65 -12.05
C ILE A 157 21.58 -17.89 -12.59
N PRO A 158 21.93 -18.00 -13.87
CA PRO A 158 23.07 -17.29 -14.47
C PRO A 158 22.72 -15.82 -14.79
N LEU A 159 22.02 -15.16 -13.90
CA LEU A 159 21.61 -13.75 -14.02
C LEU A 159 22.24 -12.92 -12.90
N GLY A 160 22.29 -11.61 -13.13
CA GLY A 160 22.80 -10.67 -12.13
C GLY A 160 21.95 -10.61 -10.86
N SER A 161 22.40 -9.83 -9.91
CA SER A 161 21.95 -9.77 -8.52
C SER A 161 20.46 -9.38 -8.33
N CYS A 162 19.82 -8.78 -9.31
CA CYS A 162 18.41 -8.34 -9.21
C CYS A 162 17.40 -9.47 -8.91
N THR A 163 17.77 -10.71 -9.17
CA THR A 163 16.99 -11.90 -8.88
C THR A 163 17.36 -12.61 -7.58
N MET A 164 18.46 -12.20 -6.93
CA MET A 164 19.00 -12.81 -5.72
C MET A 164 18.35 -12.21 -4.48
N LYS A 165 17.08 -12.52 -4.25
CA LYS A 165 16.30 -12.01 -3.12
C LYS A 165 16.10 -13.06 -2.03
N LEU A 166 17.12 -13.90 -1.77
CA LEU A 166 17.06 -14.87 -0.67
C LEU A 166 17.42 -14.17 0.63
N ASN A 167 16.43 -14.07 1.50
CA ASN A 167 16.60 -13.61 2.88
C ASN A 167 16.43 -14.79 3.82
N ALA A 168 17.08 -14.76 4.98
CA ALA A 168 16.82 -15.72 6.03
C ALA A 168 15.37 -15.57 6.53
N ALA A 169 14.72 -16.69 6.88
CA ALA A 169 13.35 -16.63 7.40
C ALA A 169 13.24 -15.74 8.64
N ALA A 170 14.28 -15.70 9.49
CA ALA A 170 14.34 -14.84 10.66
C ALA A 170 14.34 -13.34 10.31
N GLU A 171 14.91 -12.94 9.17
CA GLU A 171 14.89 -11.54 8.69
C GLU A 171 13.50 -11.13 8.20
N LEU A 172 12.69 -12.09 7.73
CA LEU A 172 11.34 -11.84 7.25
C LEU A 172 10.29 -11.88 8.37
N MET A 173 10.58 -12.48 9.52
CA MET A 173 9.63 -12.58 10.64
C MET A 173 9.06 -11.23 11.09
N PRO A 174 9.85 -10.16 11.26
CA PRO A 174 9.35 -8.86 11.68
C PRO A 174 8.26 -8.27 10.76
N VAL A 175 8.28 -8.59 9.46
CA VAL A 175 7.29 -8.10 8.49
C VAL A 175 5.86 -8.51 8.87
N SER A 176 5.68 -9.62 9.59
CA SER A 176 4.39 -10.12 10.04
C SER A 176 4.00 -9.69 11.46
N TRP A 177 4.88 -9.02 12.20
CA TRP A 177 4.55 -8.51 13.54
C TRP A 177 3.60 -7.33 13.44
N SER A 178 2.62 -7.28 14.35
CA SER A 178 1.59 -6.24 14.34
C SER A 178 2.16 -4.82 14.39
N GLU A 179 3.26 -4.64 15.13
CA GLU A 179 3.97 -3.38 15.30
C GLU A 179 4.53 -2.82 13.97
N PHE A 180 4.78 -3.70 12.99
CA PHE A 180 5.23 -3.33 11.66
C PHE A 180 4.10 -3.42 10.62
N SER A 181 3.30 -4.51 10.65
CA SER A 181 2.34 -4.78 9.58
C SER A 181 1.06 -3.96 9.67
N ASN A 182 0.67 -3.51 10.89
CA ASN A 182 -0.57 -2.78 11.11
C ASN A 182 -0.40 -1.25 11.06
N MET A 183 0.78 -0.77 10.70
CA MET A 183 1.04 0.66 10.58
C MET A 183 0.50 1.19 9.25
N HIS A 184 -0.44 2.14 9.31
CA HIS A 184 -0.96 2.80 8.11
C HIS A 184 0.10 3.76 7.52
N PRO A 185 0.24 3.85 6.18
CA PRO A 185 1.23 4.74 5.55
C PRO A 185 1.09 6.23 5.90
N PHE A 186 -0.11 6.68 6.26
CA PHE A 186 -0.41 8.07 6.64
C PHE A 186 -0.75 8.24 8.12
N VAL A 187 -0.25 7.33 8.97
CA VAL A 187 -0.34 7.51 10.41
C VAL A 187 0.45 8.74 10.84
N PRO A 188 0.04 9.48 11.90
CA PRO A 188 0.79 10.63 12.43
C PRO A 188 2.24 10.29 12.78
N ASP A 189 3.15 11.24 12.53
CA ASP A 189 4.59 11.04 12.64
C ASP A 189 5.03 10.64 14.07
N ASP A 190 4.37 11.17 15.10
CA ASP A 190 4.62 10.85 16.50
C ASP A 190 4.32 9.38 16.86
N GLN A 191 3.52 8.70 16.07
CA GLN A 191 3.22 7.27 16.21
C GLN A 191 4.20 6.37 15.43
N THR A 192 5.15 6.94 14.68
CA THR A 192 6.07 6.21 13.79
C THR A 192 7.53 6.24 14.24
N LEU A 193 7.82 6.59 15.47
CA LEU A 193 9.19 6.82 15.97
C LEU A 193 10.13 5.63 15.71
N GLY A 194 9.62 4.40 15.79
CA GLY A 194 10.40 3.19 15.49
C GLY A 194 10.81 3.11 14.02
N TYR A 195 9.87 3.38 13.10
CA TYR A 195 10.17 3.43 11.66
C TYR A 195 11.11 4.57 11.31
N GLN A 196 10.90 5.75 11.88
CA GLN A 196 11.79 6.91 11.68
C GLN A 196 13.22 6.59 12.12
N LYS A 197 13.38 5.92 13.26
CA LYS A 197 14.70 5.50 13.74
C LYS A 197 15.37 4.49 12.80
N ILE A 198 14.65 3.50 12.31
CA ILE A 198 15.19 2.52 11.34
C ILE A 198 15.65 3.22 10.06
N ILE A 199 14.83 4.13 9.53
CA ILE A 199 15.14 4.88 8.31
C ILE A 199 16.36 5.77 8.55
N PHE A 200 16.41 6.48 9.66
CA PHE A 200 17.52 7.35 10.01
C PHE A 200 18.83 6.57 10.15
N ASP A 201 18.85 5.53 10.98
CA ASP A 201 20.06 4.74 11.24
C ASP A 201 20.57 4.11 9.92
N LEU A 202 19.67 3.57 9.09
CA LEU A 202 20.06 2.97 7.81
C LEU A 202 20.60 4.00 6.83
N THR A 203 20.02 5.19 6.77
CA THR A 203 20.51 6.30 5.93
C THR A 203 21.90 6.71 6.35
N GLU A 204 22.15 6.91 7.65
CA GLU A 204 23.47 7.25 8.19
C GLU A 204 24.53 6.17 7.84
N TRP A 205 24.20 4.89 8.05
CA TRP A 205 25.11 3.81 7.72
C TRP A 205 25.43 3.74 6.22
N LEU A 206 24.43 3.94 5.37
CA LEU A 206 24.63 3.93 3.93
C LEU A 206 25.44 5.15 3.46
N CYS A 207 25.24 6.33 4.04
CA CYS A 207 26.07 7.51 3.77
C CYS A 207 27.53 7.26 4.15
N ASP A 208 27.79 6.68 5.33
CA ASP A 208 29.14 6.36 5.79
C ASP A 208 29.83 5.33 4.88
N ILE A 209 29.13 4.27 4.47
CA ILE A 209 29.67 3.22 3.59
C ILE A 209 29.99 3.74 2.19
N THR A 210 29.13 4.60 1.63
CA THR A 210 29.22 5.04 0.22
C THR A 210 29.93 6.37 0.04
N GLY A 211 30.05 7.18 1.10
CA GLY A 211 30.58 8.53 1.06
C GLY A 211 29.65 9.57 0.42
N PHE A 212 28.39 9.22 0.17
CA PHE A 212 27.38 10.18 -0.29
C PHE A 212 26.90 11.08 0.85
N ALA A 213 26.48 12.29 0.49
CA ALA A 213 25.99 13.29 1.46
C ALA A 213 24.61 12.94 2.01
N ASP A 214 23.80 12.20 1.25
CA ASP A 214 22.45 11.79 1.62
C ASP A 214 21.99 10.59 0.78
N ILE A 215 21.03 9.82 1.30
CA ILE A 215 20.47 8.61 0.69
C ILE A 215 18.94 8.64 0.78
N SER A 216 18.25 8.29 -0.30
CA SER A 216 16.82 8.08 -0.30
C SER A 216 16.49 6.58 -0.31
N LEU A 217 15.67 6.13 0.66
CA LEU A 217 15.15 4.77 0.73
C LEU A 217 13.78 4.63 0.04
N GLN A 218 13.29 5.66 -0.66
CA GLN A 218 11.99 5.64 -1.35
C GLN A 218 11.92 4.70 -2.56
N PRO A 219 12.96 4.56 -3.40
CA PRO A 219 12.91 3.66 -4.54
C PRO A 219 12.71 2.19 -4.12
N ASN A 220 11.71 1.51 -4.71
CA ASN A 220 11.38 0.11 -4.40
C ASN A 220 12.16 -0.91 -5.25
N ALA A 221 12.86 -0.47 -6.29
CA ALA A 221 13.63 -1.33 -7.19
C ALA A 221 14.80 -0.54 -7.82
N GLY A 222 15.78 -1.27 -8.39
CA GLY A 222 16.94 -0.68 -9.05
C GLY A 222 16.57 0.33 -10.14
N SER A 223 15.62 0.01 -10.99
CA SER A 223 15.15 0.92 -12.05
C SER A 223 14.50 2.21 -11.51
N GLN A 224 13.85 2.13 -10.35
CA GLN A 224 13.30 3.31 -9.69
C GLN A 224 14.41 4.17 -9.06
N GLY A 225 15.49 3.53 -8.56
CA GLY A 225 16.69 4.24 -8.10
C GLY A 225 17.39 4.97 -9.24
N GLU A 226 17.55 4.34 -10.41
CA GLU A 226 18.07 4.98 -11.61
C GLU A 226 17.21 6.20 -12.01
N TYR A 227 15.91 6.02 -12.06
CA TYR A 227 14.98 7.10 -12.40
C TYR A 227 15.04 8.26 -11.39
N ALA A 228 15.04 7.96 -10.10
CA ALA A 228 15.13 8.97 -9.04
C ALA A 228 16.44 9.77 -9.14
N GLY A 229 17.58 9.09 -9.36
CA GLY A 229 18.87 9.73 -9.55
C GLY A 229 18.92 10.64 -10.77
N LEU A 230 18.42 10.17 -11.91
CA LEU A 230 18.37 10.98 -13.14
C LEU A 230 17.41 12.17 -13.01
N LEU A 231 16.31 11.99 -12.30
CA LEU A 231 15.36 13.08 -12.02
C LEU A 231 16.00 14.15 -11.12
N ALA A 232 16.76 13.75 -10.11
CA ALA A 232 17.49 14.66 -9.24
C ALA A 232 18.54 15.45 -10.03
N ILE A 233 19.32 14.79 -10.89
CA ILE A 233 20.31 15.42 -11.78
C ILE A 233 19.63 16.45 -12.71
N GLN A 234 18.53 16.07 -13.33
CA GLN A 234 17.78 16.98 -14.21
C GLN A 234 17.28 18.21 -13.44
N LYS A 235 16.69 17.99 -12.26
CA LYS A 235 16.20 19.09 -11.41
C LYS A 235 17.33 20.01 -10.93
N TYR A 236 18.50 19.43 -10.62
CA TYR A 236 19.68 20.22 -10.29
C TYR A 236 20.08 21.15 -11.43
N HIS A 237 20.17 20.66 -12.67
CA HIS A 237 20.47 21.51 -13.83
C HIS A 237 19.40 22.58 -14.07
N GLN A 238 18.12 22.20 -14.01
CA GLN A 238 17.01 23.13 -14.18
C GLN A 238 17.01 24.25 -13.12
N SER A 239 17.33 23.95 -11.86
CA SER A 239 17.39 24.94 -10.78
C SER A 239 18.50 25.98 -10.98
N ARG A 240 19.50 25.66 -11.79
CA ARG A 240 20.59 26.56 -12.17
C ARG A 240 20.38 27.26 -13.50
N GLY A 241 19.26 27.05 -14.17
CA GLY A 241 18.95 27.59 -15.49
C GLY A 241 19.57 26.81 -16.66
N ASP A 242 20.22 25.68 -16.43
CA ASP A 242 20.91 24.85 -17.44
C ASP A 242 19.92 23.91 -18.14
N TYR A 243 18.86 24.43 -18.73
CA TYR A 243 17.82 23.63 -19.38
C TYR A 243 18.30 22.84 -20.61
N ASN A 244 19.47 23.20 -21.16
CA ASN A 244 20.06 22.51 -22.31
C ASN A 244 20.80 21.20 -21.90
N ARG A 245 21.03 20.99 -20.63
CA ARG A 245 21.63 19.74 -20.12
C ARG A 245 20.56 18.65 -19.95
N ASN A 246 20.01 18.22 -21.06
CA ASN A 246 18.93 17.24 -21.12
C ASN A 246 19.28 16.00 -21.96
N VAL A 247 20.55 15.80 -22.27
CA VAL A 247 21.06 14.64 -23.01
C VAL A 247 21.69 13.65 -22.05
N CYS A 248 21.34 12.36 -22.20
CA CYS A 248 21.95 11.27 -21.49
C CYS A 248 22.75 10.41 -22.50
N LEU A 249 24.06 10.36 -22.34
CA LEU A 249 24.96 9.53 -23.15
C LEU A 249 24.96 8.12 -22.58
N ILE A 250 24.60 7.11 -23.40
CA ILE A 250 24.41 5.74 -22.94
C ILE A 250 25.23 4.81 -23.82
N PRO A 251 26.21 4.04 -23.29
CA PRO A 251 26.95 3.07 -24.06
C PRO A 251 26.03 1.95 -24.58
N THR A 252 26.30 1.46 -25.78
CA THR A 252 25.51 0.38 -26.42
C THR A 252 25.54 -0.93 -25.64
N SER A 253 26.52 -1.12 -24.74
CA SER A 253 26.63 -2.25 -23.81
C SER A 253 25.77 -2.09 -22.54
N ALA A 254 25.14 -0.93 -22.32
CA ALA A 254 24.35 -0.68 -21.13
C ALA A 254 23.10 -1.56 -21.05
N HIS A 255 22.66 -1.86 -19.83
CA HIS A 255 21.42 -2.56 -19.59
C HIS A 255 20.23 -1.74 -20.10
N GLY A 256 19.18 -2.42 -20.60
CA GLY A 256 17.98 -1.78 -21.17
C GLY A 256 17.22 -0.84 -20.23
N THR A 257 17.40 -0.96 -18.91
CA THR A 257 16.79 -0.04 -17.92
C THR A 257 17.40 1.37 -17.98
N ASN A 258 18.69 1.50 -18.34
CA ASN A 258 19.35 2.80 -18.36
C ASN A 258 18.70 3.78 -19.37
N PRO A 259 18.52 3.41 -20.67
CA PRO A 259 17.79 4.27 -21.58
C PRO A 259 16.33 4.48 -21.18
N ALA A 260 15.66 3.45 -20.66
CA ALA A 260 14.26 3.58 -20.21
C ALA A 260 14.12 4.61 -19.09
N SER A 261 14.96 4.55 -18.07
CA SER A 261 14.97 5.49 -16.95
C SER A 261 15.31 6.92 -17.39
N ALA A 262 16.23 7.09 -18.35
CA ALA A 262 16.58 8.39 -18.92
C ALA A 262 15.39 9.03 -19.65
N VAL A 263 14.67 8.26 -20.47
CA VAL A 263 13.46 8.74 -21.15
C VAL A 263 12.37 9.12 -20.16
N MET A 264 12.15 8.29 -19.13
CA MET A 264 11.17 8.59 -18.08
C MET A 264 11.53 9.88 -17.32
N ALA A 265 12.80 10.17 -17.12
CA ALA A 265 13.29 11.42 -16.53
C ALA A 265 13.20 12.63 -17.52
N GLY A 266 12.72 12.43 -18.75
CA GLY A 266 12.59 13.49 -19.74
C GLY A 266 13.90 13.85 -20.46
N MET A 267 14.92 12.97 -20.40
CA MET A 267 16.19 13.17 -21.09
C MET A 267 16.16 12.61 -22.51
N LYS A 268 16.96 13.19 -23.41
CA LYS A 268 17.22 12.66 -24.74
C LYS A 268 18.36 11.67 -24.66
N ILE A 269 18.19 10.50 -25.29
CA ILE A 269 19.21 9.47 -25.33
C ILE A 269 20.10 9.69 -26.57
N VAL A 270 21.41 9.63 -26.34
CA VAL A 270 22.40 9.50 -27.42
C VAL A 270 23.22 8.23 -27.13
N PRO A 271 23.05 7.17 -27.98
CA PRO A 271 23.83 5.96 -27.80
C PRO A 271 25.28 6.19 -28.22
N ILE A 272 26.21 5.71 -27.41
CA ILE A 272 27.65 5.75 -27.65
C ILE A 272 28.15 4.34 -27.97
N LYS A 273 28.94 4.21 -29.04
CA LYS A 273 29.49 2.92 -29.42
C LYS A 273 30.46 2.39 -28.36
N CYS A 274 30.57 1.07 -28.30
CA CYS A 274 31.60 0.37 -27.56
C CYS A 274 32.56 -0.31 -28.52
N ASP A 275 33.80 -0.50 -28.08
CA ASP A 275 34.77 -1.37 -28.75
C ASP A 275 34.46 -2.86 -28.52
N ASP A 276 35.26 -3.76 -29.10
CA ASP A 276 35.06 -5.21 -28.99
C ASP A 276 35.31 -5.74 -27.57
N ASP A 277 36.00 -4.99 -26.73
CA ASP A 277 36.24 -5.29 -25.31
C ASP A 277 35.14 -4.72 -24.38
N GLY A 278 34.13 -4.01 -24.94
CA GLY A 278 33.01 -3.40 -24.21
C GLY A 278 33.31 -2.03 -23.62
N ASN A 279 34.48 -1.44 -23.90
CA ASN A 279 34.82 -0.09 -23.45
C ASN A 279 34.12 0.96 -24.33
N ILE A 280 33.92 2.16 -23.78
CA ILE A 280 33.33 3.28 -24.55
C ILE A 280 34.34 3.73 -25.64
N ASP A 281 33.83 3.83 -26.89
CA ASP A 281 34.56 4.43 -28.00
C ASP A 281 34.71 5.95 -27.78
N LEU A 282 35.91 6.38 -27.38
CA LEU A 282 36.17 7.79 -27.10
C LEU A 282 35.99 8.70 -28.32
N LYS A 283 36.24 8.20 -29.54
CA LYS A 283 36.03 8.99 -30.76
C LYS A 283 34.57 9.21 -31.06
N ASP A 284 33.71 8.26 -30.68
CA ASP A 284 32.27 8.40 -30.82
C ASP A 284 31.71 9.28 -29.70
N LEU A 285 32.26 9.22 -28.52
CA LEU A 285 31.92 10.06 -27.37
C LEU A 285 32.20 11.57 -27.59
N GLU A 286 33.30 11.87 -28.30
CA GLU A 286 33.76 13.25 -28.59
C GLU A 286 32.90 13.97 -29.66
N LYS A 287 32.10 13.26 -30.44
CA LYS A 287 31.19 13.84 -31.46
C LYS A 287 29.98 14.50 -30.83
#